data_3eedd387f825280d8267261103ea71f9
#
_entry.id   3eedd387f825280d8267261103ea71f9
#
_cell.length_a   1.000
_cell.length_b   1.000
_cell.length_c   1.000
_cell.angle_alpha   90.00
_cell.angle_beta   90.00
_cell.angle_gamma   90.00
#
_symmetry.space_group_name_H-M   'P 1'
#
loop_
_entity.id
_entity.type
_entity.pdbx_description
1 polymer ?
#
loop_
_entity_poly.entity_id
_entity_poly.type
_entity_poly.pdbx_seq_one_letter_code
_entity_poly.pdbx_strand_id
1 'polypeptide(L)'
;METYYKYLEKFGLLSKTGIDLPGEAGSIFLKKEKVGPVELATISFGQRFEVTPIHMLTMLSTISNNGKKFTPRLVKATIDSKTGERHDIEVKQGEQVISEETAKKVLSMMESVVSEGTGKNARVSGYSIGGKTGTSEDGVNTGKYVTSFVGVADIPDPEVAIIIILYNPTGEGGHQGGAIAAPIASQVLRRSITIFRNKKTRRGSNRNSNNARSDWNVYNWCKKSIKRIRTRSRNYRGRRNSRRSIT
;
A
#
# COMPACT_ATOMS: atom_id res chain seq x y z
N MET A 1 5.99 3.93 -26.66
CA MET A 1 6.56 4.98 -25.78
C MET A 1 5.51 6.01 -25.39
N GLU A 2 4.93 6.76 -26.35
CA GLU A 2 3.94 7.81 -26.11
C GLU A 2 2.79 7.35 -25.21
N THR A 3 2.15 6.22 -25.56
CA THR A 3 1.02 5.67 -24.81
C THR A 3 1.40 5.33 -23.37
N TYR A 4 2.60 4.78 -23.14
CA TYR A 4 3.06 4.44 -21.79
C TYR A 4 3.19 5.69 -20.91
N TYR A 5 3.92 6.72 -21.37
CA TYR A 5 4.09 7.97 -20.63
C TYR A 5 2.76 8.72 -20.42
N LYS A 6 1.86 8.69 -21.41
CA LYS A 6 0.51 9.23 -21.27
C LYS A 6 -0.26 8.59 -20.10
N TYR A 7 -0.13 7.26 -19.90
CA TYR A 7 -0.78 6.61 -18.78
C TYR A 7 -0.05 6.85 -17.45
N LEU A 8 1.29 6.96 -17.41
CA LEU A 8 2.00 7.39 -16.21
C LEU A 8 1.49 8.76 -15.73
N GLU A 9 1.31 9.70 -16.65
CA GLU A 9 0.77 11.03 -16.35
C GLU A 9 -0.69 10.95 -15.86
N LYS A 10 -1.55 10.23 -16.57
CA LYS A 10 -2.96 10.05 -16.19
C LYS A 10 -3.11 9.44 -14.80
N PHE A 11 -2.32 8.44 -14.46
CA PHE A 11 -2.27 7.87 -13.11
C PHE A 11 -1.64 8.80 -12.08
N GLY A 12 -1.03 9.92 -12.50
CA GLY A 12 -0.40 10.91 -11.63
C GLY A 12 0.96 10.50 -11.10
N LEU A 13 1.63 9.54 -11.74
CA LEU A 13 2.95 9.06 -11.29
C LEU A 13 4.08 10.04 -11.61
N LEU A 14 3.88 10.98 -12.54
CA LEU A 14 4.85 12.01 -12.93
C LEU A 14 4.72 13.33 -12.15
N SER A 15 3.74 13.45 -11.27
CA SER A 15 3.47 14.65 -10.47
C SER A 15 3.20 14.26 -9.02
N LYS A 16 3.26 15.21 -8.09
CA LYS A 16 2.85 14.97 -6.69
C LYS A 16 1.38 14.54 -6.62
N THR A 17 1.03 13.69 -5.66
CA THR A 17 -0.35 13.21 -5.48
C THR A 17 -1.28 14.30 -4.93
N GLY A 18 -0.71 15.31 -4.26
CA GLY A 18 -1.45 16.38 -3.61
C GLY A 18 -2.07 15.96 -2.27
N ILE A 19 -1.50 14.92 -1.63
CA ILE A 19 -1.89 14.56 -0.26
C ILE A 19 -1.70 15.73 0.70
N ASP A 20 -2.58 15.87 1.66
CA ASP A 20 -2.60 16.92 2.68
C ASP A 20 -1.51 16.77 3.77
N LEU A 21 -0.31 16.37 3.34
CA LEU A 21 0.90 16.26 4.19
C LEU A 21 2.04 17.13 3.65
N PRO A 22 2.80 17.78 4.52
CA PRO A 22 4.01 18.48 4.11
C PRO A 22 5.12 17.50 3.71
N GLY A 23 6.01 17.93 2.80
CA GLY A 23 7.20 17.17 2.45
C GLY A 23 6.98 16.02 1.47
N GLU A 24 5.90 16.03 0.68
CA GLU A 24 5.69 15.03 -0.36
C GLU A 24 6.82 15.07 -1.39
N ALA A 25 7.52 13.94 -1.56
CA ALA A 25 8.55 13.76 -2.58
C ALA A 25 7.93 13.47 -3.96
N GLY A 26 8.64 13.82 -5.02
CA GLY A 26 8.28 13.43 -6.38
C GLY A 26 8.79 12.02 -6.73
N SER A 27 8.27 11.48 -7.82
CA SER A 27 8.78 10.26 -8.43
C SER A 27 9.99 10.57 -9.34
N ILE A 28 10.83 9.57 -9.58
CA ILE A 28 12.00 9.68 -10.47
C ILE A 28 11.77 8.74 -11.65
N PHE A 29 11.67 9.32 -12.84
CA PHE A 29 11.54 8.57 -14.10
C PHE A 29 12.62 8.98 -15.07
N LEU A 30 13.01 8.07 -15.98
CA LEU A 30 13.85 8.43 -17.11
C LEU A 30 13.09 9.47 -17.98
N LYS A 31 13.84 10.44 -18.51
CA LYS A 31 13.29 11.34 -19.51
C LYS A 31 12.90 10.54 -20.76
N LYS A 32 11.75 10.83 -21.34
CA LYS A 32 11.17 10.11 -22.47
C LYS A 32 12.14 9.97 -23.65
N GLU A 33 12.94 10.99 -23.90
CA GLU A 33 13.94 11.04 -24.98
C GLU A 33 15.11 10.06 -24.74
N LYS A 34 15.30 9.59 -23.50
CA LYS A 34 16.35 8.65 -23.12
C LYS A 34 15.88 7.19 -23.05
N VAL A 35 14.62 6.93 -23.41
CA VAL A 35 14.05 5.60 -23.31
C VAL A 35 14.07 4.92 -24.68
N GLY A 36 14.98 3.94 -24.84
CA GLY A 36 15.03 3.04 -25.97
C GLY A 36 14.16 1.79 -25.79
N PRO A 37 14.23 0.82 -26.70
CA PRO A 37 13.45 -0.42 -26.60
C PRO A 37 13.74 -1.23 -25.33
N VAL A 38 15.00 -1.29 -24.90
CA VAL A 38 15.43 -2.04 -23.70
C VAL A 38 14.90 -1.37 -22.43
N GLU A 39 15.00 -0.03 -22.35
CA GLU A 39 14.45 0.74 -21.24
C GLU A 39 12.94 0.58 -21.17
N LEU A 40 12.23 0.66 -22.30
CA LEU A 40 10.79 0.47 -22.34
C LEU A 40 10.39 -0.92 -21.86
N ALA A 41 11.09 -1.97 -22.31
CA ALA A 41 10.85 -3.33 -21.86
C ALA A 41 11.04 -3.47 -20.35
N THR A 42 12.11 -2.90 -19.77
CA THR A 42 12.41 -3.01 -18.34
C THR A 42 11.46 -2.16 -17.47
N ILE A 43 11.12 -0.95 -17.91
CA ILE A 43 10.15 -0.09 -17.22
C ILE A 43 8.76 -0.75 -17.19
N SER A 44 8.38 -1.49 -18.23
CA SER A 44 7.04 -2.11 -18.32
C SER A 44 6.74 -3.11 -17.21
N PHE A 45 7.75 -3.72 -16.60
CA PHE A 45 7.60 -4.60 -15.45
C PHE A 45 8.11 -4.01 -14.13
N GLY A 46 8.34 -2.68 -14.07
CA GLY A 46 8.58 -1.98 -12.81
C GLY A 46 10.05 -1.73 -12.45
N GLN A 47 10.95 -1.72 -13.43
CA GLN A 47 12.36 -1.41 -13.22
C GLN A 47 12.74 -0.01 -13.71
N ARG A 48 13.87 0.53 -13.24
CA ARG A 48 14.48 1.81 -13.69
C ARG A 48 13.67 3.07 -13.39
N PHE A 49 12.80 3.05 -12.39
CA PHE A 49 12.13 4.25 -11.87
C PHE A 49 11.88 4.12 -10.37
N GLU A 50 11.68 5.26 -9.72
CA GLU A 50 11.33 5.32 -8.32
C GLU A 50 10.01 6.06 -8.15
N VAL A 51 9.11 5.50 -7.34
CA VAL A 51 7.84 6.11 -6.97
C VAL A 51 7.66 6.05 -5.46
N THR A 52 7.01 7.03 -4.90
CA THR A 52 6.73 7.00 -3.46
C THR A 52 5.63 5.98 -3.14
N PRO A 53 5.58 5.45 -1.91
CA PRO A 53 4.52 4.54 -1.49
C PRO A 53 3.10 5.12 -1.70
N ILE A 54 2.93 6.42 -1.52
CA ILE A 54 1.63 7.07 -1.71
C ILE A 54 1.22 7.12 -3.19
N HIS A 55 2.16 7.28 -4.12
CA HIS A 55 1.86 7.17 -5.55
C HIS A 55 1.35 5.77 -5.90
N MET A 56 1.99 4.71 -5.38
CA MET A 56 1.55 3.33 -5.61
C MET A 56 0.16 3.07 -5.04
N LEU A 57 -0.11 3.55 -3.81
CA LEU A 57 -1.44 3.43 -3.22
C LEU A 57 -2.50 4.22 -4.00
N THR A 58 -2.18 5.42 -4.47
CA THR A 58 -3.10 6.25 -5.27
C THR A 58 -3.42 5.58 -6.62
N MET A 59 -2.41 5.02 -7.28
CA MET A 59 -2.60 4.24 -8.51
C MET A 59 -3.48 3.02 -8.27
N LEU A 60 -3.18 2.22 -7.24
CA LEU A 60 -3.97 1.05 -6.89
C LEU A 60 -5.40 1.42 -6.52
N SER A 61 -5.58 2.49 -5.75
CA SER A 61 -6.90 3.00 -5.38
C SER A 61 -7.68 3.53 -6.59
N THR A 62 -7.00 4.10 -7.60
CA THR A 62 -7.63 4.47 -8.87
C THR A 62 -8.21 3.25 -9.57
N ILE A 63 -7.46 2.14 -9.63
CA ILE A 63 -7.94 0.86 -10.19
C ILE A 63 -9.14 0.35 -9.37
N SER A 64 -9.03 0.36 -8.04
CA SER A 64 -10.09 -0.09 -7.13
C SER A 64 -11.35 0.79 -7.16
N ASN A 65 -11.22 2.05 -7.57
CA ASN A 65 -12.31 3.01 -7.72
C ASN A 65 -12.85 3.04 -9.17
N ASN A 66 -13.00 1.87 -9.78
CA ASN A 66 -13.51 1.71 -11.15
C ASN A 66 -12.72 2.54 -12.21
N GLY A 67 -11.42 2.71 -11.99
CA GLY A 67 -10.54 3.47 -12.87
C GLY A 67 -10.61 4.98 -12.72
N LYS A 68 -11.31 5.49 -11.73
CA LYS A 68 -11.49 6.93 -11.47
C LYS A 68 -10.50 7.41 -10.41
N LYS A 69 -9.67 8.39 -10.77
CA LYS A 69 -8.67 8.99 -9.88
C LYS A 69 -9.31 9.81 -8.76
N PHE A 70 -8.62 9.96 -7.64
CA PHE A 70 -8.96 10.91 -6.59
C PHE A 70 -7.68 11.43 -5.93
N THR A 71 -7.77 12.55 -5.23
CA THR A 71 -6.67 13.08 -4.43
C THR A 71 -6.66 12.41 -3.07
N PRO A 72 -5.56 11.73 -2.65
CA PRO A 72 -5.48 11.14 -1.33
C PRO A 72 -5.51 12.20 -0.24
N ARG A 73 -6.07 11.86 0.92
CA ARG A 73 -6.14 12.75 2.08
C ARG A 73 -6.04 11.99 3.39
N LEU A 74 -5.55 12.65 4.43
CA LEU A 74 -5.53 12.16 5.80
C LEU A 74 -6.56 12.87 6.67
N VAL A 75 -6.77 14.18 6.43
CA VAL A 75 -7.71 14.98 7.19
C VAL A 75 -9.11 14.76 6.66
N LYS A 76 -9.99 14.25 7.51
CA LYS A 76 -11.41 14.02 7.17
C LYS A 76 -12.24 15.27 7.43
N ALA A 77 -11.98 15.95 8.54
CA ALA A 77 -12.68 17.16 8.95
C ALA A 77 -11.80 17.99 9.89
N THR A 78 -12.07 19.27 9.96
CA THR A 78 -11.59 20.18 11.00
C THR A 78 -12.72 20.52 11.97
N ILE A 79 -12.38 20.75 13.24
CA ILE A 79 -13.35 21.18 14.27
C ILE A 79 -12.83 22.49 14.85
N ASP A 80 -13.63 23.55 14.77
CA ASP A 80 -13.30 24.81 15.43
C ASP A 80 -13.29 24.61 16.94
N SER A 81 -12.19 24.99 17.58
CA SER A 81 -11.97 24.74 19.01
C SER A 81 -12.84 25.62 19.93
N LYS A 82 -13.37 26.74 19.41
CA LYS A 82 -14.18 27.70 20.19
C LYS A 82 -15.67 27.45 20.01
N THR A 83 -16.10 27.20 18.77
CA THR A 83 -17.51 27.01 18.43
C THR A 83 -17.96 25.55 18.44
N GLY A 84 -17.02 24.59 18.32
CA GLY A 84 -17.30 23.18 18.12
C GLY A 84 -17.81 22.85 16.72
N GLU A 85 -17.84 23.81 15.81
CA GLU A 85 -18.31 23.64 14.44
C GLU A 85 -17.39 22.68 13.68
N ARG A 86 -17.99 21.72 12.96
CA ARG A 86 -17.31 20.73 12.18
C ARG A 86 -17.39 21.05 10.69
N HIS A 87 -16.24 21.17 10.05
CA HIS A 87 -16.10 21.34 8.61
C HIS A 87 -15.53 20.07 8.00
N ASP A 88 -16.36 19.30 7.27
CA ASP A 88 -15.92 18.10 6.56
C ASP A 88 -15.17 18.49 5.28
N ILE A 89 -14.03 17.82 5.04
CA ILE A 89 -13.22 18.02 3.82
C ILE A 89 -13.74 17.04 2.76
N GLU A 90 -14.16 17.57 1.62
CA GLU A 90 -14.63 16.76 0.50
C GLU A 90 -13.50 16.03 -0.21
N VAL A 91 -13.80 14.82 -0.71
CA VAL A 91 -12.87 14.06 -1.57
C VAL A 91 -12.95 14.63 -2.97
N LYS A 92 -11.86 15.23 -3.43
CA LYS A 92 -11.73 15.68 -4.82
C LYS A 92 -11.59 14.47 -5.73
N GLN A 93 -12.63 14.19 -6.50
CA GLN A 93 -12.59 13.18 -7.55
C GLN A 93 -11.95 13.76 -8.80
N GLY A 94 -11.03 13.00 -9.41
CA GLY A 94 -10.37 13.33 -10.65
C GLY A 94 -11.06 12.70 -11.86
N GLU A 95 -10.33 12.66 -12.95
CA GLU A 95 -10.78 12.11 -14.23
C GLU A 95 -10.81 10.57 -14.24
N GLN A 96 -11.51 10.03 -15.23
CA GLN A 96 -11.46 8.61 -15.58
C GLN A 96 -10.12 8.29 -16.27
N VAL A 97 -9.28 7.50 -15.63
CA VAL A 97 -7.94 7.12 -16.13
C VAL A 97 -8.01 5.91 -17.05
N ILE A 98 -8.76 4.89 -16.63
CA ILE A 98 -9.04 3.66 -17.39
C ILE A 98 -10.53 3.34 -17.27
N SER A 99 -11.07 2.57 -18.21
CA SER A 99 -12.48 2.16 -18.13
C SER A 99 -12.74 1.27 -16.92
N GLU A 100 -13.98 1.26 -16.44
CA GLU A 100 -14.42 0.37 -15.35
C GLU A 100 -14.17 -1.10 -15.69
N GLU A 101 -14.43 -1.51 -16.93
CA GLU A 101 -14.15 -2.87 -17.40
C GLU A 101 -12.67 -3.22 -17.29
N THR A 102 -11.78 -2.31 -17.71
CA THR A 102 -10.33 -2.50 -17.58
C THR A 102 -9.91 -2.58 -16.12
N ALA A 103 -10.45 -1.73 -15.26
CA ALA A 103 -10.19 -1.73 -13.84
C ALA A 103 -10.57 -3.07 -13.18
N LYS A 104 -11.78 -3.57 -13.46
CA LYS A 104 -12.25 -4.89 -12.98
C LYS A 104 -11.37 -6.04 -13.49
N LYS A 105 -10.95 -5.98 -14.74
CA LYS A 105 -10.05 -6.97 -15.33
C LYS A 105 -8.69 -7.01 -14.63
N VAL A 106 -8.11 -5.84 -14.33
CA VAL A 106 -6.85 -5.73 -13.58
C VAL A 106 -7.02 -6.27 -12.16
N LEU A 107 -8.11 -5.94 -11.46
CA LEU A 107 -8.40 -6.47 -10.12
C LEU A 107 -8.49 -7.99 -10.12
N SER A 108 -9.16 -8.60 -11.11
CA SER A 108 -9.23 -10.06 -11.25
C SER A 108 -7.85 -10.68 -11.48
N MET A 109 -7.00 -10.05 -12.31
CA MET A 109 -5.61 -10.51 -12.49
C MET A 109 -4.80 -10.41 -11.18
N MET A 110 -4.99 -9.34 -10.41
CA MET A 110 -4.34 -9.18 -9.10
C MET A 110 -4.81 -10.23 -8.09
N GLU A 111 -6.08 -10.63 -8.14
CA GLU A 111 -6.62 -11.74 -7.35
C GLU A 111 -5.95 -13.06 -7.72
N SER A 112 -5.76 -13.36 -9.02
CA SER A 112 -5.04 -14.55 -9.49
C SER A 112 -3.58 -14.58 -8.99
N VAL A 113 -2.90 -13.44 -8.89
CA VAL A 113 -1.54 -13.37 -8.29
C VAL A 113 -1.54 -13.84 -6.83
N VAL A 114 -2.59 -13.56 -6.07
CA VAL A 114 -2.70 -13.99 -4.67
C VAL A 114 -3.28 -15.39 -4.55
N SER A 115 -4.22 -15.78 -5.40
CA SER A 115 -4.81 -17.13 -5.36
C SER A 115 -3.88 -18.22 -5.88
N GLU A 116 -3.05 -17.94 -6.88
CA GLU A 116 -2.25 -18.96 -7.58
C GLU A 116 -0.78 -18.59 -7.77
N GLY A 117 -0.47 -17.27 -7.73
CA GLY A 117 0.82 -16.72 -8.11
C GLY A 117 1.79 -16.44 -6.96
N THR A 118 2.68 -15.51 -7.21
CA THR A 118 3.76 -15.09 -6.29
C THR A 118 3.27 -14.43 -5.01
N GLY A 119 2.01 -13.98 -4.97
CA GLY A 119 1.37 -13.32 -3.83
C GLY A 119 0.66 -14.26 -2.86
N LYS A 120 0.71 -15.57 -3.03
CA LYS A 120 -0.08 -16.54 -2.26
C LYS A 120 0.02 -16.42 -0.73
N ASN A 121 1.13 -15.93 -0.23
CA ASN A 121 1.34 -15.72 1.20
C ASN A 121 0.59 -14.48 1.74
N ALA A 122 -0.03 -13.66 0.87
CA ALA A 122 -0.90 -12.57 1.26
C ALA A 122 -2.37 -12.98 1.47
N ARG A 123 -2.72 -14.24 1.22
CA ARG A 123 -4.10 -14.75 1.40
C ARG A 123 -4.61 -14.50 2.81
N VAL A 124 -5.89 -14.13 2.88
CA VAL A 124 -6.65 -14.05 4.13
C VAL A 124 -7.89 -14.92 3.99
N SER A 125 -8.02 -15.94 4.82
CA SER A 125 -9.17 -16.86 4.77
C SER A 125 -10.50 -16.12 4.87
N GLY A 126 -11.43 -16.42 3.98
CA GLY A 126 -12.76 -15.81 3.91
C GLY A 126 -12.81 -14.44 3.22
N TYR A 127 -11.70 -14.00 2.57
CA TYR A 127 -11.64 -12.73 1.85
C TYR A 127 -10.97 -12.87 0.49
N SER A 128 -11.48 -12.15 -0.50
CA SER A 128 -10.84 -12.02 -1.81
C SER A 128 -9.76 -10.93 -1.73
N ILE A 129 -8.51 -11.34 -1.86
CA ILE A 129 -7.35 -10.45 -1.81
C ILE A 129 -6.70 -10.42 -3.20
N GLY A 130 -6.49 -9.22 -3.71
CA GLY A 130 -5.68 -9.01 -4.91
C GLY A 130 -4.41 -8.26 -4.58
N GLY A 131 -3.33 -8.54 -5.31
CA GLY A 131 -2.08 -7.82 -5.05
C GLY A 131 -0.96 -8.16 -6.01
N LYS A 132 0.19 -7.51 -5.82
CA LYS A 132 1.42 -7.73 -6.58
C LYS A 132 2.63 -7.63 -5.67
N THR A 133 3.53 -8.59 -5.81
CA THR A 133 4.83 -8.58 -5.16
C THR A 133 5.83 -7.73 -5.95
N GLY A 134 6.72 -7.05 -5.27
CA GLY A 134 7.86 -6.36 -5.85
C GLY A 134 9.16 -6.81 -5.19
N THR A 135 10.21 -6.93 -5.99
CA THR A 135 11.57 -7.16 -5.53
C THR A 135 12.49 -6.42 -6.50
N SER A 136 13.13 -5.39 -6.03
CA SER A 136 14.07 -4.58 -6.80
C SER A 136 15.41 -4.54 -6.08
N GLU A 137 16.49 -4.64 -6.81
CA GLU A 137 17.81 -4.33 -6.26
C GLU A 137 17.88 -2.84 -5.94
N ASP A 138 18.51 -2.49 -4.82
CA ASP A 138 18.82 -1.09 -4.50
C ASP A 138 19.83 -0.59 -5.55
N GLY A 139 19.44 0.36 -6.38
CA GLY A 139 20.25 0.85 -7.50
C GLY A 139 21.57 1.51 -7.07
N VAL A 140 21.77 1.76 -5.78
CA VAL A 140 22.99 2.37 -5.22
C VAL A 140 23.92 1.33 -4.61
N ASN A 141 23.35 0.30 -3.96
CA ASN A 141 24.13 -0.69 -3.20
C ASN A 141 23.89 -2.09 -3.76
N THR A 142 24.90 -2.67 -4.41
CA THR A 142 24.86 -4.03 -4.96
C THR A 142 24.55 -5.07 -3.88
N GLY A 143 23.64 -5.98 -4.15
CA GLY A 143 23.22 -7.03 -3.21
C GLY A 143 22.26 -6.57 -2.10
N LYS A 144 21.80 -5.32 -2.13
CA LYS A 144 20.72 -4.81 -1.28
C LYS A 144 19.41 -4.71 -2.07
N TYR A 145 18.31 -5.01 -1.42
CA TYR A 145 17.01 -5.12 -2.07
C TYR A 145 15.95 -4.26 -1.38
N VAL A 146 15.06 -3.70 -2.20
CA VAL A 146 13.77 -3.15 -1.76
C VAL A 146 12.70 -4.16 -2.12
N THR A 147 12.02 -4.66 -1.10
CA THR A 147 11.06 -5.74 -1.22
C THR A 147 9.68 -5.23 -0.84
N SER A 148 8.68 -5.53 -1.64
CA SER A 148 7.35 -4.98 -1.40
C SER A 148 6.22 -5.95 -1.73
N PHE A 149 5.05 -5.64 -1.18
CA PHE A 149 3.75 -6.15 -1.59
C PHE A 149 2.75 -5.00 -1.55
N VAL A 150 2.03 -4.81 -2.64
CA VAL A 150 0.89 -3.88 -2.73
C VAL A 150 -0.37 -4.69 -3.00
N GLY A 151 -1.48 -4.37 -2.33
CA GLY A 151 -2.71 -5.13 -2.50
C GLY A 151 -3.96 -4.45 -1.99
N VAL A 152 -5.08 -5.07 -2.31
CA VAL A 152 -6.44 -4.67 -1.91
C VAL A 152 -7.21 -5.84 -1.34
N ALA A 153 -8.21 -5.56 -0.54
CA ALA A 153 -9.09 -6.56 0.04
C ALA A 153 -10.55 -6.32 -0.34
N ASP A 154 -11.30 -7.41 -0.41
CA ASP A 154 -12.72 -7.48 -0.76
C ASP A 154 -13.00 -7.15 -2.24
N ILE A 155 -12.31 -7.83 -3.18
CA ILE A 155 -12.64 -7.81 -4.61
C ILE A 155 -14.03 -8.47 -4.81
N PRO A 156 -14.92 -7.93 -5.65
CA PRO A 156 -14.68 -6.90 -6.68
C PRO A 156 -14.86 -5.44 -6.20
N ASP A 157 -15.23 -5.18 -4.95
CA ASP A 157 -15.46 -3.84 -4.39
C ASP A 157 -14.50 -3.56 -3.22
N PRO A 158 -13.21 -3.29 -3.52
CA PRO A 158 -12.19 -3.16 -2.50
C PRO A 158 -12.37 -1.95 -1.60
N GLU A 159 -12.34 -2.16 -0.27
CA GLU A 159 -12.45 -1.10 0.73
C GLU A 159 -11.12 -0.75 1.40
N VAL A 160 -10.13 -1.63 1.27
CA VAL A 160 -8.82 -1.48 1.91
C VAL A 160 -7.73 -1.69 0.89
N ALA A 161 -6.85 -0.72 0.77
CA ALA A 161 -5.59 -0.84 0.04
C ALA A 161 -4.42 -0.84 1.02
N ILE A 162 -3.38 -1.62 0.74
CA ILE A 162 -2.19 -1.74 1.57
C ILE A 162 -0.93 -1.75 0.72
N ILE A 163 0.14 -1.19 1.26
CA ILE A 163 1.49 -1.40 0.77
C ILE A 163 2.42 -1.76 1.94
N ILE A 164 3.22 -2.80 1.76
CA ILE A 164 4.30 -3.19 2.66
C ILE A 164 5.60 -3.04 1.91
N ILE A 165 6.55 -2.31 2.48
CA ILE A 165 7.89 -2.12 1.90
C ILE A 165 8.92 -2.44 2.97
N LEU A 166 9.91 -3.23 2.59
CA LEU A 166 11.05 -3.59 3.43
C LEU A 166 12.34 -3.21 2.71
N TYR A 167 13.11 -2.35 3.33
CA TYR A 167 14.41 -1.93 2.84
C TYR A 167 15.50 -2.81 3.44
N ASN A 168 16.33 -3.39 2.60
CA ASN A 168 17.45 -4.25 2.99
C ASN A 168 17.06 -5.33 4.01
N PRO A 169 16.10 -6.22 3.68
CA PRO A 169 15.73 -7.29 4.59
C PRO A 169 16.91 -8.23 4.82
N THR A 170 17.24 -8.49 6.10
CA THR A 170 18.37 -9.33 6.52
C THR A 170 17.95 -10.59 7.26
N GLY A 171 16.65 -10.90 7.28
CA GLY A 171 16.09 -12.05 7.98
C GLY A 171 16.14 -13.35 7.16
N GLU A 172 15.76 -14.45 7.81
CA GLU A 172 15.46 -15.72 7.15
C GLU A 172 14.31 -15.52 6.15
N GLY A 173 14.39 -16.11 4.95
CA GLY A 173 13.40 -15.95 3.87
C GLY A 173 13.90 -15.12 2.70
N GLY A 174 15.15 -14.60 2.78
CA GLY A 174 15.80 -13.87 1.69
C GLY A 174 15.17 -12.49 1.43
N HIS A 175 15.13 -12.08 0.17
CA HIS A 175 14.69 -10.75 -0.26
C HIS A 175 13.44 -10.76 -1.16
N GLN A 176 12.80 -11.91 -1.34
CA GLN A 176 11.64 -12.03 -2.24
C GLN A 176 10.36 -11.47 -1.61
N GLY A 177 9.67 -10.56 -2.32
CA GLY A 177 8.43 -9.91 -1.84
C GLY A 177 7.34 -10.88 -1.43
N GLY A 178 7.18 -11.97 -2.19
CA GLY A 178 6.22 -13.03 -1.88
C GLY A 178 6.55 -13.82 -0.60
N ALA A 179 7.83 -13.91 -0.25
CA ALA A 179 8.27 -14.65 0.94
C ALA A 179 8.19 -13.83 2.22
N ILE A 180 8.49 -12.52 2.16
CA ILE A 180 8.64 -11.70 3.38
C ILE A 180 7.64 -10.55 3.49
N ALA A 181 7.28 -9.85 2.40
CA ALA A 181 6.32 -8.74 2.46
C ALA A 181 4.86 -9.23 2.42
N ALA A 182 4.55 -10.25 1.61
CA ALA A 182 3.19 -10.79 1.49
C ALA A 182 2.63 -11.38 2.79
N PRO A 183 3.38 -12.16 3.61
CA PRO A 183 2.88 -12.64 4.91
C PRO A 183 2.57 -11.51 5.89
N ILE A 184 3.36 -10.42 5.86
CA ILE A 184 3.09 -9.24 6.70
C ILE A 184 1.80 -8.57 6.25
N ALA A 185 1.61 -8.42 4.92
CA ALA A 185 0.38 -7.88 4.36
C ALA A 185 -0.85 -8.71 4.78
N SER A 186 -0.79 -10.04 4.71
CA SER A 186 -1.85 -10.93 5.19
C SER A 186 -2.24 -10.66 6.64
N GLN A 187 -1.25 -10.53 7.53
CA GLN A 187 -1.51 -10.27 8.95
C GLN A 187 -2.16 -8.90 9.19
N VAL A 188 -1.70 -7.87 8.47
CA VAL A 188 -2.26 -6.50 8.58
C VAL A 188 -3.67 -6.47 8.00
N LEU A 189 -3.88 -7.02 6.79
CA LEU A 189 -5.20 -7.07 6.13
C LEU A 189 -6.23 -7.79 7.00
N ARG A 190 -5.92 -8.98 7.53
CA ARG A 190 -6.83 -9.72 8.41
C ARG A 190 -7.38 -8.85 9.54
N ARG A 191 -6.53 -8.04 10.17
CA ARG A 191 -6.93 -7.18 11.28
C ARG A 191 -7.69 -5.95 10.82
N SER A 192 -7.24 -5.33 9.73
CA SER A 192 -7.89 -4.15 9.16
C SER A 192 -9.32 -4.46 8.71
N ILE A 193 -9.52 -5.52 7.95
CA ILE A 193 -10.84 -5.94 7.45
C ILE A 193 -11.80 -6.19 8.63
N THR A 194 -11.36 -6.87 9.68
CA THR A 194 -12.18 -7.11 10.88
C THR A 194 -12.63 -5.79 11.51
N ILE A 195 -11.76 -4.80 11.60
CA ILE A 195 -12.09 -3.48 12.16
C ILE A 195 -13.13 -2.75 11.27
N PHE A 196 -12.94 -2.76 9.95
CA PHE A 196 -13.84 -2.09 9.02
C PHE A 196 -15.23 -2.74 9.00
N ARG A 197 -15.33 -4.08 8.96
CA ARG A 197 -16.62 -4.80 9.03
C ARG A 197 -17.35 -4.56 10.35
N ASN A 198 -16.66 -4.60 11.48
CA ASN A 198 -17.27 -4.29 12.77
C ASN A 198 -17.80 -2.84 12.84
N LYS A 199 -17.13 -1.89 12.18
CA LYS A 199 -17.65 -0.51 12.08
C LYS A 199 -18.92 -0.44 11.22
N LYS A 200 -19.01 -1.19 10.12
CA LYS A 200 -20.23 -1.25 9.28
C LYS A 200 -21.42 -1.85 10.04
N THR A 201 -21.22 -2.97 10.71
CA THR A 201 -22.28 -3.64 11.50
C THR A 201 -22.79 -2.72 12.61
N ARG A 202 -21.91 -2.01 13.31
CA ARG A 202 -22.31 -1.03 14.34
C ARG A 202 -23.03 0.19 13.78
N ARG A 203 -22.66 0.68 12.57
CA ARG A 203 -23.38 1.78 11.91
C ARG A 203 -24.76 1.35 11.40
N GLY A 204 -24.93 0.11 10.97
CA GLY A 204 -26.22 -0.45 10.57
C GLY A 204 -27.17 -0.66 11.75
N SER A 205 -26.65 -0.97 12.95
CA SER A 205 -27.45 -1.17 14.17
C SER A 205 -27.73 0.11 14.96
N ASN A 206 -26.97 1.19 14.73
CA ASN A 206 -27.07 2.45 15.48
C ASN A 206 -27.46 3.62 14.57
N ARG A 207 -28.69 3.60 14.04
CA ARG A 207 -29.32 4.86 13.57
C ARG A 207 -29.72 5.81 14.72
N ASN A 208 -29.52 5.40 15.98
CA ASN A 208 -29.80 6.21 17.17
C ASN A 208 -28.71 5.98 18.23
N SER A 209 -27.57 6.65 18.13
CA SER A 209 -26.78 7.12 19.29
C SER A 209 -25.51 7.82 18.85
N ASN A 210 -25.40 9.09 19.20
CA ASN A 210 -24.17 9.89 19.16
C ASN A 210 -23.13 9.29 20.10
N ASN A 211 -22.02 8.75 19.60
CA ASN A 211 -20.82 8.57 20.42
C ASN A 211 -19.54 8.50 19.55
N ALA A 212 -18.80 9.61 19.57
CA ALA A 212 -17.55 9.84 18.84
C ALA A 212 -16.31 9.39 19.64
N ARG A 213 -16.27 8.15 20.17
CA ARG A 213 -15.13 7.68 21.01
C ARG A 213 -14.31 6.51 20.46
N SER A 214 -14.47 6.09 19.19
CA SER A 214 -13.86 4.86 18.69
C SER A 214 -12.62 5.01 17.80
N ASP A 215 -12.20 6.22 17.42
CA ASP A 215 -11.12 6.40 16.43
C ASP A 215 -9.68 6.31 16.98
N TRP A 216 -9.53 6.25 18.31
CA TRP A 216 -8.23 6.18 19.00
C TRP A 216 -7.58 4.79 19.02
N ASN A 217 -8.32 3.72 18.76
CA ASN A 217 -7.82 2.35 18.93
C ASN A 217 -6.85 1.89 17.82
N VAL A 218 -6.99 2.39 16.59
CA VAL A 218 -6.12 2.00 15.47
C VAL A 218 -4.72 2.58 15.63
N TYR A 219 -4.60 3.84 16.03
CA TYR A 219 -3.33 4.52 16.28
C TYR A 219 -2.55 3.88 17.43
N ASN A 220 -3.21 3.60 18.55
CA ASN A 220 -2.60 2.92 19.69
C ASN A 220 -2.19 1.49 19.39
N TRP A 221 -2.91 0.82 18.49
CA TRP A 221 -2.57 -0.53 18.06
C TRP A 221 -1.34 -0.52 17.13
N CYS A 222 -1.23 0.39 16.17
CA CYS A 222 -0.03 0.56 15.34
C CYS A 222 1.20 0.81 16.21
N LYS A 223 1.10 1.68 17.21
CA LYS A 223 2.17 1.94 18.19
C LYS A 223 2.59 0.69 18.98
N LYS A 224 1.62 -0.13 19.44
CA LYS A 224 1.88 -1.39 20.17
C LYS A 224 2.51 -2.46 19.27
N SER A 225 2.12 -2.54 18.00
CA SER A 225 2.64 -3.51 17.04
C SER A 225 4.08 -3.18 16.62
N ILE A 226 4.39 -1.91 16.36
CA ILE A 226 5.76 -1.44 16.09
C ILE A 226 6.67 -1.70 17.31
N LYS A 227 6.17 -1.48 18.53
CA LYS A 227 6.93 -1.77 19.76
C LYS A 227 7.21 -3.28 19.93
N ARG A 228 6.25 -4.16 19.57
CA ARG A 228 6.45 -5.64 19.60
C ARG A 228 7.46 -6.12 18.56
N ILE A 229 7.48 -5.55 17.37
CA ILE A 229 8.47 -5.89 16.32
C ILE A 229 9.88 -5.45 16.78
N ARG A 230 10.03 -4.25 17.34
CA ARG A 230 11.31 -3.77 17.91
C ARG A 230 11.80 -4.61 19.09
N THR A 231 10.91 -5.08 19.96
CA THR A 231 11.28 -5.91 21.12
C THR A 231 11.69 -7.33 20.69
N ARG A 232 11.03 -7.92 19.69
CA ARG A 232 11.45 -9.21 19.12
C ARG A 232 12.82 -9.13 18.44
N SER A 233 13.11 -8.08 17.68
CA SER A 233 14.42 -7.89 17.03
C SER A 233 15.55 -7.67 18.05
N ARG A 234 15.31 -6.99 19.19
CA ARG A 234 16.29 -6.84 20.26
C ARG A 234 16.58 -8.16 20.98
N ASN A 235 15.58 -8.99 21.25
CA ASN A 235 15.77 -10.31 21.87
C ASN A 235 16.50 -11.28 20.95
N TYR A 236 16.36 -11.13 19.62
CA TYR A 236 17.10 -11.94 18.65
C TYR A 236 18.59 -11.56 18.58
N ARG A 237 18.95 -10.27 18.73
CA ARG A 237 20.35 -9.82 18.84
C ARG A 237 21.01 -10.26 20.15
N GLY A 238 20.29 -10.26 21.26
CA GLY A 238 20.79 -10.72 22.56
C GLY A 238 21.16 -12.21 22.56
N ARG A 239 20.38 -13.07 21.92
CA ARG A 239 20.68 -14.52 21.81
C ARG A 239 21.86 -14.86 20.88
N ARG A 240 22.20 -14.03 19.91
CA ARG A 240 23.40 -14.24 19.05
C ARG A 240 24.70 -13.92 19.77
N ASN A 241 24.69 -12.92 20.66
CA ASN A 241 25.91 -12.56 21.42
C ASN A 241 26.23 -13.55 22.55
N SER A 242 25.23 -14.24 23.13
CA SER A 242 25.46 -15.25 24.13
C SER A 242 25.98 -16.58 23.60
N ARG A 243 25.90 -16.85 22.28
CA ARG A 243 26.46 -18.08 21.68
C ARG A 243 27.89 -17.92 21.14
N ARG A 244 28.49 -16.71 21.16
CA ARG A 244 29.87 -16.45 20.72
C ARG A 244 30.89 -16.38 21.86
N SER A 245 30.46 -16.59 23.13
CA SER A 245 31.36 -16.56 24.29
C SER A 245 31.64 -17.94 24.88
N ILE A 246 31.40 -19.03 24.13
CA ILE A 246 31.77 -20.39 24.52
C ILE A 246 32.54 -21.03 23.35
N THR A 247 33.77 -20.65 23.19
CA THR A 247 34.91 -21.44 22.66
C THR A 247 36.18 -20.71 23.02
#